data_231562a8ef195d7a7ee5f4a23f4fff27
#
_entry.id   231562a8ef195d7a7ee5f4a23f4fff27
#
_cell.length_a   1.000
_cell.length_b   1.000
_cell.length_c   1.000
_cell.angle_alpha   90.00
_cell.angle_beta   90.00
_cell.angle_gamma   90.00
#
_symmetry.space_group_name_H-M   'P 1'
#
loop_
_entity.id
_entity.type
_entity.pdbx_description
1 polymer ?
#
loop_
_entity_poly.entity_id
_entity_poly.type
_entity_poly.pdbx_seq_one_letter_code
_entity_poly.pdbx_strand_id
1 'polypeptide(L)'
;MNDVMLQPMGERTPMTQSLRDRAQDAIMCCAALAWRIGGNVLFGMTTALALQQVPLPEACDLDAEMLHITSSTPDRRRRRIPGTHPHVWKLIATHPDACVPIKGNVFALHPFHAWAQLSSHVSLEELVILAEAIITAISKSSGRYPRLVLSSLREFIDNA
;
A
#
# COMPACT_ATOMS: atom_id res chain seq x y z
N MET A 1 -31.97 -39.82 14.97
CA MET A 1 -31.23 -38.84 15.75
C MET A 1 -30.15 -38.26 14.84
N ASN A 2 -30.44 -37.13 14.25
CA ASN A 2 -29.45 -36.44 13.41
C ASN A 2 -28.66 -35.47 14.32
N ASP A 3 -27.45 -35.86 14.64
CA ASP A 3 -26.48 -34.99 15.28
C ASP A 3 -25.98 -33.99 14.21
N VAL A 4 -26.62 -32.82 14.17
CA VAL A 4 -26.11 -31.71 13.39
C VAL A 4 -24.91 -31.16 14.18
N MET A 5 -23.73 -31.61 13.85
CA MET A 5 -22.49 -30.96 14.28
C MET A 5 -22.53 -29.50 13.79
N LEU A 6 -22.86 -28.61 14.72
CA LEU A 6 -22.58 -27.19 14.55
C LEU A 6 -21.07 -27.03 14.42
N GLN A 7 -20.60 -26.84 13.20
CA GLN A 7 -19.23 -26.38 12.98
C GLN A 7 -19.05 -25.07 13.75
N PRO A 8 -17.99 -24.92 14.55
CA PRO A 8 -17.71 -23.65 15.20
C PRO A 8 -17.57 -22.59 14.12
N MET A 9 -18.39 -21.56 14.21
CA MET A 9 -18.23 -20.35 13.39
C MET A 9 -16.79 -19.90 13.60
N GLY A 10 -15.99 -19.97 12.53
CA GLY A 10 -14.58 -19.59 12.58
C GLY A 10 -14.44 -18.22 13.24
N GLU A 11 -13.61 -18.16 14.27
CA GLU A 11 -13.26 -16.89 14.91
C GLU A 11 -12.84 -15.91 13.81
N ARG A 12 -13.60 -14.83 13.67
CA ARG A 12 -13.22 -13.76 12.73
C ARG A 12 -11.89 -13.22 13.17
N THR A 13 -10.85 -13.48 12.38
CA THR A 13 -9.51 -12.97 12.63
C THR A 13 -9.59 -11.45 12.83
N PRO A 14 -9.03 -10.89 13.93
CA PRO A 14 -9.03 -9.44 14.13
C PRO A 14 -8.48 -8.71 12.90
N MET A 15 -9.03 -7.54 12.56
CA MET A 15 -8.59 -6.76 11.39
C MET A 15 -7.07 -6.58 11.35
N THR A 16 -6.42 -6.33 12.49
CA THR A 16 -4.96 -6.19 12.58
C THR A 16 -4.22 -7.46 12.14
N GLN A 17 -4.72 -8.63 12.49
CA GLN A 17 -4.12 -9.90 12.06
C GLN A 17 -4.31 -10.09 10.56
N SER A 18 -5.49 -9.79 10.03
CA SER A 18 -5.76 -9.84 8.59
C SER A 18 -4.86 -8.90 7.79
N LEU A 19 -4.58 -7.69 8.29
CA LEU A 19 -3.67 -6.74 7.66
C LEU A 19 -2.21 -7.23 7.69
N ARG A 20 -1.79 -7.88 8.78
CA ARG A 20 -0.45 -8.50 8.88
C ARG A 20 -0.30 -9.65 7.90
N ASP A 21 -1.29 -10.52 7.80
CA ASP A 21 -1.27 -11.66 6.87
C ASP A 21 -1.21 -11.17 5.43
N ARG A 22 -1.98 -10.16 5.08
CA ARG A 22 -1.93 -9.52 3.75
C ARG A 22 -0.57 -8.90 3.47
N ALA A 23 0.02 -8.21 4.44
CA ALA A 23 1.35 -7.62 4.30
C ALA A 23 2.42 -8.70 4.09
N GLN A 24 2.32 -9.81 4.83
CA GLN A 24 3.23 -10.94 4.68
C GLN A 24 3.16 -11.54 3.27
N ASP A 25 1.96 -11.78 2.77
CA ASP A 25 1.75 -12.29 1.42
C ASP A 25 2.27 -11.32 0.36
N ALA A 26 2.00 -10.03 0.53
CA ALA A 26 2.51 -8.99 -0.35
C ALA A 26 4.04 -8.93 -0.35
N ILE A 27 4.68 -9.01 0.81
CA ILE A 27 6.14 -9.05 0.93
C ILE A 27 6.71 -10.24 0.18
N MET A 28 6.13 -11.42 0.31
CA MET A 28 6.58 -12.62 -0.39
C MET A 28 6.48 -12.46 -1.91
N CYS A 29 5.36 -11.99 -2.42
CA CYS A 29 5.16 -11.75 -3.86
C CYS A 29 6.11 -10.68 -4.40
N CYS A 30 6.24 -9.56 -3.68
CA CYS A 30 7.12 -8.46 -4.07
C CYS A 30 8.59 -8.86 -4.02
N ALA A 31 9.01 -9.61 -3.02
CA ALA A 31 10.38 -10.11 -2.91
C ALA A 31 10.73 -11.07 -4.06
N ALA A 32 9.83 -11.97 -4.42
CA ALA A 32 10.01 -12.88 -5.55
C ALA A 32 10.16 -12.11 -6.87
N LEU A 33 9.34 -11.06 -7.08
CA LEU A 33 9.45 -10.19 -8.25
C LEU A 33 10.76 -9.42 -8.26
N ALA A 34 11.15 -8.81 -7.15
CA ALA A 34 12.40 -8.05 -7.03
C ALA A 34 13.62 -8.94 -7.31
N TRP A 35 13.59 -10.18 -6.85
CA TRP A 35 14.63 -11.16 -7.13
C TRP A 35 14.72 -11.48 -8.64
N ARG A 36 13.60 -11.68 -9.30
CA ARG A 36 13.54 -11.92 -10.76
C ARG A 36 14.03 -10.73 -11.58
N ILE A 37 13.77 -9.51 -11.13
CA ILE A 37 14.23 -8.27 -11.76
C ILE A 37 15.74 -8.06 -11.51
N GLY A 38 16.26 -8.54 -10.40
CA GLY A 38 17.68 -8.44 -10.04
C GLY A 38 18.09 -7.08 -9.46
N GLY A 39 17.20 -6.39 -8.74
CA GLY A 39 17.51 -5.10 -8.13
C GLY A 39 16.38 -4.56 -7.25
N ASN A 40 16.57 -3.35 -6.72
CA ASN A 40 15.57 -2.67 -5.91
C ASN A 40 14.32 -2.35 -6.74
N VAL A 41 13.17 -2.61 -6.15
CA VAL A 41 11.86 -2.33 -6.75
C VAL A 41 11.02 -1.49 -5.79
N LEU A 42 10.49 -0.38 -6.31
CA LEU A 42 9.56 0.48 -5.59
C LEU A 42 8.13 0.13 -6.01
N PHE A 43 7.33 -0.24 -5.03
CA PHE A 43 5.90 -0.53 -5.22
C PHE A 43 5.05 0.66 -4.82
N GLY A 44 4.00 0.93 -5.58
CA GLY A 44 3.05 2.02 -5.35
C GLY A 44 1.62 1.54 -5.22
N MET A 45 0.68 2.47 -5.30
CA MET A 45 -0.76 2.19 -5.31
C MET A 45 -1.20 1.25 -4.16
N THR A 46 -2.11 0.34 -4.44
CA THR A 46 -2.62 -0.65 -3.47
C THR A 46 -1.53 -1.60 -2.96
N THR A 47 -0.52 -1.89 -3.76
CA THR A 47 0.60 -2.74 -3.33
C THR A 47 1.40 -2.07 -2.20
N ALA A 48 1.67 -0.77 -2.30
CA ALA A 48 2.35 -0.02 -1.24
C ALA A 48 1.55 0.00 0.07
N LEU A 49 0.23 0.11 -0.02
CA LEU A 49 -0.66 0.07 1.14
C LEU A 49 -0.63 -1.31 1.82
N ALA A 50 -0.76 -2.38 1.03
CA ALA A 50 -0.70 -3.74 1.54
C ALA A 50 0.61 -4.03 2.28
N LEU A 51 1.75 -3.65 1.70
CA LEU A 51 3.07 -3.80 2.31
C LEU A 51 3.21 -3.10 3.67
N GLN A 52 2.44 -2.04 3.89
CA GLN A 52 2.52 -1.19 5.10
C GLN A 52 1.32 -1.38 6.04
N GLN A 53 0.58 -2.46 5.89
CA GLN A 53 -0.57 -2.80 6.74
C GLN A 53 -1.67 -1.73 6.76
N VAL A 54 -1.87 -1.05 5.65
CA VAL A 54 -2.97 -0.12 5.46
C VAL A 54 -4.13 -0.87 4.81
N PRO A 55 -5.38 -0.71 5.28
CA PRO A 55 -6.56 -1.26 4.61
C PRO A 55 -6.64 -0.79 3.16
N LEU A 56 -7.02 -1.68 2.25
CA LEU A 56 -7.24 -1.33 0.86
C LEU A 56 -8.62 -0.69 0.68
N PRO A 57 -8.79 0.22 -0.30
CA PRO A 57 -10.10 0.76 -0.63
C PRO A 57 -11.03 -0.36 -1.11
N GLU A 58 -12.31 -0.29 -0.74
CA GLU A 58 -13.32 -1.28 -1.13
C GLU A 58 -13.69 -1.18 -2.61
N ALA A 59 -13.82 0.05 -3.11
CA ALA A 59 -14.13 0.33 -4.50
C ALA A 59 -12.95 1.06 -5.16
N CYS A 60 -12.22 0.35 -6.00
CA CYS A 60 -11.07 0.87 -6.74
C CYS A 60 -11.08 0.26 -8.15
N ASP A 61 -10.76 1.06 -9.16
CA ASP A 61 -10.68 0.59 -10.55
C ASP A 61 -9.38 -0.16 -10.89
N LEU A 62 -8.47 -0.27 -9.94
CA LEU A 62 -7.22 -1.02 -10.11
C LEU A 62 -7.44 -2.51 -9.84
N ASP A 63 -6.73 -3.33 -10.60
CA ASP A 63 -6.67 -4.77 -10.34
C ASP A 63 -5.88 -5.05 -9.05
N ALA A 64 -6.56 -5.55 -8.03
CA ALA A 64 -5.97 -5.86 -6.73
C ALA A 64 -4.99 -7.04 -6.75
N GLU A 65 -5.05 -7.90 -7.77
CA GLU A 65 -4.14 -9.04 -7.94
C GLU A 65 -2.83 -8.66 -8.65
N MET A 66 -2.80 -7.50 -9.27
CA MET A 66 -1.60 -6.99 -9.92
C MET A 66 -0.65 -6.34 -8.90
N LEU A 67 0.64 -6.54 -9.09
CA LEU A 67 1.66 -5.79 -8.34
C LEU A 67 1.93 -4.45 -9.05
N HIS A 68 1.70 -3.36 -8.34
CA HIS A 68 1.87 -2.00 -8.87
C HIS A 68 3.28 -1.49 -8.58
N ILE A 69 4.07 -1.35 -9.66
CA ILE A 69 5.46 -0.84 -9.60
C ILE A 69 5.44 0.64 -9.93
N THR A 70 6.26 1.42 -9.25
CA THR A 70 6.34 2.88 -9.44
C THR A 70 7.76 3.32 -9.76
N SER A 71 7.89 4.28 -10.67
CA SER A 71 9.15 4.94 -11.02
C SER A 71 8.98 6.44 -11.10
N SER A 72 10.09 7.20 -11.00
CA SER A 72 10.07 8.67 -11.00
C SER A 72 9.84 9.28 -12.37
N THR A 73 10.21 8.58 -13.44
CA THR A 73 10.10 9.07 -14.83
C THR A 73 9.63 7.98 -15.77
N PRO A 74 9.03 8.33 -16.94
CA PRO A 74 8.67 7.34 -17.96
C PRO A 74 9.86 6.50 -18.47
N ASP A 75 11.04 7.09 -18.56
CA ASP A 75 12.26 6.41 -19.05
C ASP A 75 12.71 5.32 -18.07
N ARG A 76 12.43 5.51 -16.79
CA ARG A 76 12.70 4.53 -15.74
C ARG A 76 11.54 3.56 -15.52
N ARG A 77 10.42 3.75 -16.21
CA ARG A 77 9.29 2.84 -16.13
C ARG A 77 9.70 1.48 -16.68
N ARG A 78 9.60 0.47 -15.83
CA ARG A 78 9.95 -0.89 -16.21
C ARG A 78 9.03 -1.39 -17.32
N ARG A 79 9.56 -2.22 -18.21
CA ARG A 79 8.76 -2.93 -19.20
C ARG A 79 7.72 -3.78 -18.49
N ARG A 80 6.57 -3.95 -19.16
CA ARG A 80 5.49 -4.76 -18.62
C ARG A 80 5.96 -6.18 -18.35
N ILE A 81 5.97 -6.55 -17.08
CA ILE A 81 6.23 -7.90 -16.60
C ILE A 81 4.88 -8.53 -16.29
N PRO A 82 4.62 -9.80 -16.65
CA PRO A 82 3.36 -10.46 -16.30
C PRO A 82 3.05 -10.35 -14.81
N GLY A 83 1.80 -10.01 -14.48
CA GLY A 83 1.35 -9.79 -13.11
C GLY A 83 1.70 -8.43 -12.51
N THR A 84 2.26 -7.51 -13.30
CA THR A 84 2.63 -6.16 -12.84
C THR A 84 1.98 -5.07 -13.66
N HIS A 85 1.78 -3.92 -13.02
CA HIS A 85 1.32 -2.69 -13.67
C HIS A 85 2.28 -1.54 -13.32
N PRO A 86 3.00 -0.98 -14.31
CA PRO A 86 3.94 0.11 -14.07
C PRO A 86 3.24 1.47 -14.02
N HIS A 87 3.65 2.29 -13.04
CA HIS A 87 3.18 3.67 -12.85
C HIS A 87 4.36 4.65 -12.84
N VAL A 88 4.07 5.92 -13.10
CA VAL A 88 5.02 7.01 -12.96
C VAL A 88 4.53 7.96 -11.88
N TRP A 89 5.42 8.28 -10.93
CA TRP A 89 5.15 9.24 -9.85
C TRP A 89 6.30 10.24 -9.74
N LYS A 90 6.10 11.43 -10.29
CA LYS A 90 7.16 12.44 -10.43
C LYS A 90 7.68 12.97 -9.09
N LEU A 91 6.85 12.99 -8.06
CA LEU A 91 7.22 13.52 -6.75
C LEU A 91 8.33 12.72 -6.05
N ILE A 92 8.63 11.51 -6.47
CA ILE A 92 9.76 10.71 -5.94
C ILE A 92 11.08 11.48 -6.11
N ALA A 93 11.25 12.20 -7.20
CA ALA A 93 12.49 12.90 -7.50
C ALA A 93 12.78 14.07 -6.54
N THR A 94 11.75 14.65 -5.95
CA THR A 94 11.83 15.84 -5.09
C THR A 94 11.52 15.57 -3.62
N HIS A 95 11.06 14.36 -3.29
CA HIS A 95 10.69 13.96 -1.93
C HIS A 95 11.50 12.73 -1.50
N PRO A 96 12.63 12.90 -0.81
CA PRO A 96 13.49 11.78 -0.41
C PRO A 96 12.78 10.78 0.50
N ASP A 97 11.80 11.22 1.27
CA ASP A 97 11.02 10.37 2.18
C ASP A 97 9.91 9.57 1.48
N ALA A 98 9.76 9.72 0.15
CA ALA A 98 8.73 9.02 -0.61
C ALA A 98 8.97 7.50 -0.67
N CYS A 99 10.20 7.03 -0.55
CA CYS A 99 10.57 5.62 -0.62
C CYS A 99 10.80 5.05 0.78
N VAL A 100 9.99 4.07 1.17
CA VAL A 100 10.08 3.39 2.45
C VAL A 100 10.68 2.01 2.26
N PRO A 101 11.80 1.66 2.90
CA PRO A 101 12.35 0.32 2.85
C PRO A 101 11.45 -0.65 3.60
N ILE A 102 11.12 -1.78 2.98
CA ILE A 102 10.28 -2.81 3.58
C ILE A 102 11.11 -4.02 3.98
N LYS A 103 11.74 -4.68 3.01
CA LYS A 103 12.60 -5.83 3.23
C LYS A 103 13.48 -6.10 2.00
N GLY A 104 14.80 -6.21 2.21
CA GLY A 104 15.74 -6.48 1.13
C GLY A 104 15.60 -5.47 0.00
N ASN A 105 15.30 -5.94 -1.19
CA ASN A 105 15.13 -5.12 -2.40
C ASN A 105 13.70 -4.58 -2.60
N VAL A 106 12.82 -4.79 -1.63
CA VAL A 106 11.42 -4.34 -1.67
C VAL A 106 11.29 -2.99 -0.97
N PHE A 107 10.85 -1.98 -1.73
CA PHE A 107 10.55 -0.64 -1.23
C PHE A 107 9.09 -0.33 -1.52
N ALA A 108 8.45 0.40 -0.63
CA ALA A 108 7.09 0.89 -0.82
C ALA A 108 7.08 2.42 -0.91
N LEU A 109 6.19 2.93 -1.73
CA LEU A 109 5.89 4.35 -1.72
C LEU A 109 5.26 4.72 -0.37
N HIS A 110 5.72 5.82 0.24
CA HIS A 110 5.15 6.29 1.50
C HIS A 110 3.62 6.39 1.40
N PRO A 111 2.86 6.06 2.45
CA PRO A 111 1.40 5.99 2.37
C PRO A 111 0.73 7.28 1.85
N PHE A 112 1.25 8.46 2.15
CA PHE A 112 0.72 9.71 1.62
C PHE A 112 0.85 9.81 0.10
N HIS A 113 1.98 9.39 -0.44
CA HIS A 113 2.21 9.36 -1.88
C HIS A 113 1.34 8.30 -2.57
N ALA A 114 1.21 7.11 -1.98
CA ALA A 114 0.31 6.07 -2.49
C ALA A 114 -1.16 6.53 -2.47
N TRP A 115 -1.57 7.23 -1.42
CA TRP A 115 -2.88 7.86 -1.31
C TRP A 115 -3.12 8.88 -2.43
N ALA A 116 -2.15 9.75 -2.68
CA ALA A 116 -2.23 10.73 -3.76
C ALA A 116 -2.29 10.07 -5.15
N GLN A 117 -1.51 8.99 -5.37
CA GLN A 117 -1.60 8.20 -6.61
C GLN A 117 -3.02 7.63 -6.82
N LEU A 118 -3.66 7.18 -5.75
CA LEU A 118 -4.98 6.55 -5.81
C LEU A 118 -6.11 7.55 -6.03
N SER A 119 -5.87 8.85 -5.90
CA SER A 119 -6.90 9.89 -6.01
C SER A 119 -7.70 9.88 -7.32
N SER A 120 -7.10 9.41 -8.41
CA SER A 120 -7.77 9.25 -9.70
C SER A 120 -8.45 7.89 -9.91
N HIS A 121 -8.31 6.97 -8.97
CA HIS A 121 -8.78 5.58 -9.07
C HIS A 121 -9.89 5.23 -8.08
N VAL A 122 -10.19 6.13 -7.15
CA VAL A 122 -11.22 5.95 -6.13
C VAL A 122 -12.13 7.16 -6.06
N SER A 123 -13.32 7.01 -5.48
CA SER A 123 -14.21 8.15 -5.21
C SER A 123 -13.62 9.05 -4.12
N LEU A 124 -14.11 10.29 -4.03
CA LEU A 124 -13.71 11.21 -2.96
C LEU A 124 -14.01 10.64 -1.57
N GLU A 125 -15.15 9.97 -1.42
CA GLU A 125 -15.54 9.31 -0.16
C GLU A 125 -14.53 8.23 0.24
N GLU A 126 -14.18 7.33 -0.68
CA GLU A 126 -13.15 6.31 -0.46
C GLU A 126 -11.77 6.93 -0.16
N LEU A 127 -11.44 8.04 -0.81
CA LEU A 127 -10.18 8.74 -0.57
C LEU A 127 -10.10 9.30 0.85
N VAL A 128 -11.20 9.83 1.39
CA VAL A 128 -11.28 10.30 2.79
C VAL A 128 -11.15 9.14 3.77
N ILE A 129 -11.89 8.05 3.54
CA ILE A 129 -11.81 6.83 4.37
C ILE A 129 -10.38 6.28 4.37
N LEU A 130 -9.74 6.25 3.22
CA LEU A 130 -8.36 5.81 3.08
C LEU A 130 -7.38 6.72 3.83
N ALA A 131 -7.59 8.04 3.81
CA ALA A 131 -6.77 8.98 4.57
C ALA A 131 -6.86 8.70 6.08
N GLU A 132 -8.04 8.46 6.62
CA GLU A 132 -8.23 8.08 8.02
C GLU A 132 -7.53 6.76 8.37
N ALA A 133 -7.63 5.77 7.50
CA ALA A 133 -6.94 4.48 7.67
C ALA A 133 -5.41 4.64 7.66
N ILE A 134 -4.87 5.47 6.79
CA ILE A 134 -3.44 5.78 6.71
C ILE A 134 -2.96 6.51 7.98
N ILE A 135 -3.70 7.51 8.44
CA ILE A 135 -3.38 8.23 9.69
C ILE A 135 -3.33 7.25 10.86
N THR A 136 -4.30 6.35 10.94
CA THR A 136 -4.35 5.32 11.98
C THR A 136 -3.17 4.37 11.90
N ALA A 137 -2.83 3.89 10.71
CA ALA A 137 -1.72 2.97 10.49
C ALA A 137 -0.36 3.60 10.85
N ILE A 138 -0.12 4.83 10.42
CA ILE A 138 1.11 5.57 10.73
C ILE A 138 1.18 5.87 12.24
N SER A 139 0.07 6.27 12.86
CA SER A 139 0.00 6.52 14.30
C SER A 139 0.39 5.28 15.09
N LYS A 140 -0.14 4.12 14.73
CA LYS A 140 0.18 2.83 15.39
C LYS A 140 1.64 2.43 15.20
N SER A 141 2.18 2.55 14.00
CA SER A 141 3.54 2.11 13.69
C SER A 141 4.62 3.05 14.24
N SER A 142 4.36 4.34 14.29
CA SER A 142 5.33 5.37 14.72
C SER A 142 5.18 5.81 16.18
N GLY A 143 4.08 5.45 16.85
CA GLY A 143 3.75 5.94 18.19
C GLY A 143 3.36 7.43 18.24
N ARG A 144 3.19 8.08 17.09
CA ARG A 144 2.75 9.48 17.00
C ARG A 144 1.25 9.60 17.22
N TYR A 145 0.83 10.72 17.83
CA TYR A 145 -0.60 11.01 17.96
C TYR A 145 -1.25 11.24 16.58
N PRO A 146 -2.49 10.75 16.35
CA PRO A 146 -3.19 10.91 15.08
C PRO A 146 -3.28 12.37 14.58
N ARG A 147 -3.44 13.33 15.48
CA ARG A 147 -3.48 14.77 15.15
C ARG A 147 -2.16 15.27 14.51
N LEU A 148 -1.02 14.72 14.94
CA LEU A 148 0.29 15.08 14.38
C LEU A 148 0.49 14.44 13.00
N VAL A 149 0.01 13.24 12.81
CA VAL A 149 0.01 12.57 11.50
C VAL A 149 -0.90 13.32 10.52
N LEU A 150 -2.08 13.76 10.98
CA LEU A 150 -2.99 14.59 10.17
C LEU A 150 -2.32 15.92 9.77
N SER A 151 -1.59 16.57 10.67
CA SER A 151 -0.83 17.78 10.35
C SER A 151 0.21 17.53 9.27
N SER A 152 0.94 16.41 9.36
CA SER A 152 1.92 16.00 8.33
C SER A 152 1.24 15.73 6.98
N LEU A 153 0.05 15.13 6.97
CA LEU A 153 -0.72 14.93 5.73
C LEU A 153 -1.14 16.27 5.10
N ARG A 154 -1.57 17.25 5.91
CA ARG A 154 -1.91 18.59 5.43
C ARG A 154 -0.70 19.28 4.81
N GLU A 155 0.45 19.23 5.49
CA GLU A 155 1.71 19.76 4.94
C GLU A 155 2.08 19.09 3.61
N PHE A 156 1.90 17.78 3.51
CA PHE A 156 2.12 17.05 2.27
C PHE A 156 1.21 17.55 1.14
N ILE A 157 -0.08 17.76 1.40
CA ILE A 157 -1.04 18.27 0.41
C ILE A 157 -0.66 19.68 -0.04
N ASP A 158 -0.26 20.54 0.89
CA ASP A 158 0.09 21.94 0.61
C ASP A 158 1.39 22.08 -0.20
N ASN A 159 2.28 21.09 -0.13
CA ASN A 159 3.59 21.10 -0.79
C ASN A 159 3.70 20.16 -2.01
N ALA A 160 2.65 19.44 -2.33
CA ALA A 160 2.64 18.45 -3.41
C ALA A 160 2.49 19.06 -4.83
#